data_dde563389d82ca8970fa33460ca85cc2
#
_entry.id   dde563389d82ca8970fa33460ca85cc2
#
_cell.length_a   1.000
_cell.length_b   1.000
_cell.length_c   1.000
_cell.angle_alpha   90.00
_cell.angle_beta   90.00
_cell.angle_gamma   90.00
#
_symmetry.space_group_name_H-M   'P 1'
#
loop_
_entity.id
_entity.type
_entity.pdbx_description
1 polymer ?
#
loop_
_entity_poly.entity_id
_entity_poly.type
_entity_poly.pdbx_seq_one_letter_code
_entity_poly.pdbx_strand_id
1 'polypeptide(L)'
;GYTMSKAQAPTSIPTGRGTQNPKVKAAVLRGQAVHKQMNYGPGVLKEQTIAPGCRVDGIDYNNRIIYELKPNNPQAIARGMNQLNRYTSAASQQFGGTWKGVLKLYD
;
A
#
# COMPACT_ATOMS: atom_id res chain seq x y z
N GLY A 1 13.71 3.64 -6.01
CA GLY A 1 13.68 3.42 -5.56
C GLY A 1 13.74 3.02 -4.93
N TYR A 2 13.82 2.92 -4.83
CA TYR A 2 13.91 2.60 -4.31
C TYR A 2 14.64 2.19 -3.69
N THR A 3 15.13 2.09 -3.59
CA THR A 3 16.02 1.89 -3.01
C THR A 3 15.87 1.80 -1.73
N MET A 4 15.45 2.30 -1.23
CA MET A 4 15.26 2.28 -0.06
C MET A 4 14.90 1.12 0.40
N SER A 5 14.48 0.56 -0.24
CA SER A 5 14.07 -0.57 0.23
C SER A 5 15.11 -1.33 0.74
N LYS A 6 16.21 -1.13 0.41
CA LYS A 6 17.14 -1.78 0.84
C LYS A 6 17.49 -1.44 2.04
N ALA A 7 17.42 -0.39 2.27
CA ALA A 7 17.82 -0.01 3.44
C ALA A 7 17.00 -0.64 4.38
N GLN A 8 16.16 -0.95 4.08
CA GLN A 8 15.44 -1.44 5.01
C GLN A 8 15.30 -2.71 4.83
N ALA A 9 15.63 -2.95 3.97
CA ALA A 9 15.46 -4.17 3.81
C ALA A 9 16.29 -4.87 4.57
N PRO A 10 16.89 -4.73 4.62
CA PRO A 10 17.53 -5.50 5.18
C PRO A 10 17.32 -5.68 6.28
N THR A 11 17.20 -5.38 6.17
CA THR A 11 17.10 -5.55 7.05
C THR A 11 16.93 -6.53 7.42
N SER A 12 17.12 -6.96 6.96
CA SER A 12 16.99 -7.76 7.26
C SER A 12 16.57 -8.33 7.83
N ILE A 13 16.35 -8.38 7.74
CA ILE A 13 15.80 -8.90 8.41
C ILE A 13 15.52 -10.00 8.25
N PRO A 14 15.82 -10.54 8.06
CA PRO A 14 15.53 -11.63 7.73
C PRO A 14 15.05 -12.40 8.52
N THR A 15 14.68 -12.93 8.16
CA THR A 15 14.32 -13.86 8.77
C THR A 15 13.62 -13.48 9.82
N GLY A 16 12.83 -13.73 10.18
CA GLY A 16 12.11 -13.50 11.23
C GLY A 16 12.79 -12.90 12.38
N ARG A 17 14.13 -12.88 12.32
CA ARG A 17 14.78 -12.32 13.34
C ARG A 17 14.62 -10.92 13.40
N GLY A 18 14.41 -10.20 12.35
CA GLY A 18 14.25 -8.78 12.39
C GLY A 18 13.10 -8.36 13.25
N THR A 19 12.16 -9.24 13.43
CA THR A 19 10.99 -8.88 14.21
C THR A 19 11.25 -8.88 15.70
N GLN A 20 12.43 -9.21 16.13
CA GLN A 20 12.73 -9.16 17.55
C GLN A 20 13.06 -7.74 18.01
N ASN A 21 13.32 -6.82 17.10
CA ASN A 21 13.49 -5.43 17.48
C ASN A 21 12.12 -4.87 17.88
N PRO A 22 11.95 -4.43 19.13
CA PRO A 22 10.63 -3.99 19.61
C PRO A 22 10.01 -2.86 18.82
N LYS A 23 10.84 -1.92 18.34
CA LYS A 23 10.32 -0.78 17.59
C LYS A 23 9.85 -1.21 16.23
N VAL A 24 10.59 -2.09 15.56
CA VAL A 24 10.20 -2.60 14.25
C VAL A 24 8.95 -3.46 14.38
N LYS A 25 8.91 -4.31 15.40
CA LYS A 25 7.76 -5.16 15.63
C LYS A 25 6.51 -4.33 15.90
N ALA A 26 6.63 -3.30 16.73
CA ALA A 26 5.50 -2.42 17.04
C ALA A 26 5.00 -1.71 15.79
N ALA A 27 5.92 -1.24 14.94
CA ALA A 27 5.55 -0.55 13.71
C ALA A 27 4.82 -1.48 12.74
N VAL A 28 5.27 -2.73 12.62
CA VAL A 28 4.62 -3.72 11.78
C VAL A 28 3.22 -4.02 12.27
N LEU A 29 3.07 -4.25 13.59
CA LEU A 29 1.77 -4.54 14.16
C LEU A 29 0.81 -3.37 14.03
N ARG A 30 1.33 -2.14 14.21
CA ARG A 30 0.51 -0.96 14.05
C ARG A 30 0.03 -0.84 12.61
N GLY A 31 0.92 -1.03 11.64
CA GLY A 31 0.55 -0.97 10.23
C GLY A 31 -0.51 -1.99 9.87
N GLN A 32 -0.37 -3.22 10.37
CA GLN A 32 -1.35 -4.27 10.13
C GLN A 32 -2.71 -3.89 10.70
N ALA A 33 -2.73 -3.33 11.91
CA ALA A 33 -3.96 -2.92 12.56
C ALA A 33 -4.63 -1.79 11.80
N VAL A 34 -3.85 -0.80 11.36
CA VAL A 34 -4.40 0.33 10.63
C VAL A 34 -5.00 -0.12 9.29
N HIS A 35 -4.29 -1.00 8.56
CA HIS A 35 -4.82 -1.53 7.30
C HIS A 35 -6.11 -2.31 7.53
N LYS A 36 -6.15 -3.11 8.58
CA LYS A 36 -7.33 -3.92 8.87
C LYS A 36 -8.53 -3.07 9.22
N GLN A 37 -8.32 -2.00 9.96
CA GLN A 37 -9.40 -1.16 10.45
C GLN A 37 -9.80 -0.05 9.49
N MET A 38 -9.00 0.19 8.46
CA MET A 38 -9.27 1.30 7.56
C MET A 38 -10.58 1.14 6.82
N ASN A 39 -11.36 2.22 6.79
CA ASN A 39 -12.60 2.28 6.05
C ASN A 39 -12.47 3.40 5.03
N TYR A 40 -12.49 3.05 3.75
CA TYR A 40 -12.33 4.02 2.67
C TYR A 40 -13.68 4.61 2.22
N GLY A 41 -14.76 4.16 2.81
CA GLY A 41 -16.09 4.64 2.46
C GLY A 41 -16.93 3.58 1.75
N PRO A 42 -18.20 3.90 1.49
CA PRO A 42 -19.10 2.93 0.89
C PRO A 42 -18.67 2.55 -0.53
N GLY A 43 -18.85 1.29 -0.87
CA GLY A 43 -18.55 0.81 -2.21
C GLY A 43 -17.11 0.48 -2.48
N VAL A 44 -16.22 0.69 -1.51
CA VAL A 44 -14.80 0.38 -1.69
C VAL A 44 -14.52 -1.04 -1.19
N LEU A 45 -13.91 -1.84 -2.05
CA LEU A 45 -13.50 -3.19 -1.69
C LEU A 45 -12.03 -3.17 -1.27
N LYS A 46 -11.72 -3.87 -0.18
CA LYS A 46 -10.36 -3.84 0.37
C LYS A 46 -9.54 -5.03 -0.12
N GLU A 47 -8.26 -4.77 -0.28
CA GLU A 47 -7.26 -5.83 -0.51
C GLU A 47 -7.60 -6.73 -1.68
N GLN A 48 -7.78 -6.13 -2.83
CA GLN A 48 -8.10 -6.83 -4.06
C GLN A 48 -6.88 -6.94 -4.96
N THR A 49 -6.69 -8.10 -5.56
CA THR A 49 -5.68 -8.28 -6.58
C THR A 49 -6.33 -8.03 -7.93
N ILE A 50 -5.91 -6.98 -8.61
CA ILE A 50 -6.51 -6.58 -9.88
C ILE A 50 -5.72 -7.04 -11.09
N ALA A 51 -4.49 -7.44 -10.89
CA ALA A 51 -3.61 -7.96 -11.93
C ALA A 51 -2.44 -8.65 -11.24
N PRO A 52 -1.66 -9.47 -11.92
CA PRO A 52 -0.50 -10.11 -11.29
C PRO A 52 0.42 -9.07 -10.66
N GLY A 53 0.71 -9.24 -9.38
CA GLY A 53 1.57 -8.31 -8.64
C GLY A 53 0.91 -6.99 -8.27
N CYS A 54 -0.36 -6.82 -8.52
CA CYS A 54 -1.07 -5.57 -8.23
C CYS A 54 -2.19 -5.81 -7.23
N ARG A 55 -1.82 -5.86 -5.95
CA ARG A 55 -2.80 -5.97 -4.87
C ARG A 55 -2.98 -4.58 -4.27
N VAL A 56 -4.18 -4.05 -4.41
CA VAL A 56 -4.49 -2.69 -3.95
C VAL A 56 -5.11 -2.73 -2.57
N ASP A 57 -4.87 -1.68 -1.77
CA ASP A 57 -5.46 -1.59 -0.42
C ASP A 57 -6.96 -1.35 -0.49
N GLY A 58 -7.40 -0.54 -1.43
CA GLY A 58 -8.82 -0.32 -1.67
C GLY A 58 -9.10 0.02 -3.11
N ILE A 59 -10.27 -0.36 -3.60
CA ILE A 59 -10.66 -0.03 -4.97
C ILE A 59 -12.15 0.26 -5.02
N ASP A 60 -12.48 1.36 -5.67
CA ASP A 60 -13.85 1.76 -5.95
C ASP A 60 -14.07 1.61 -7.44
N TYR A 61 -14.71 0.53 -7.84
CA TYR A 61 -14.93 0.26 -9.27
C TYR A 61 -15.89 1.26 -9.91
N ASN A 62 -16.86 1.74 -9.16
CA ASN A 62 -17.84 2.66 -9.71
C ASN A 62 -17.26 4.03 -10.02
N ASN A 63 -16.41 4.53 -9.14
CA ASN A 63 -15.81 5.85 -9.32
C ASN A 63 -14.39 5.78 -9.89
N ARG A 64 -13.88 4.58 -10.12
CA ARG A 64 -12.55 4.33 -10.68
C ARG A 64 -11.45 4.97 -9.84
N ILE A 65 -11.44 4.63 -8.56
CA ILE A 65 -10.46 5.13 -7.61
C ILE A 65 -9.73 3.96 -6.97
N ILE A 66 -8.41 4.08 -6.88
CA ILE A 66 -7.57 3.12 -6.15
C ILE A 66 -6.99 3.83 -4.96
N TYR A 67 -7.08 3.18 -3.81
CA TYR A 67 -6.56 3.70 -2.55
C TYR A 67 -5.35 2.90 -2.10
N GLU A 68 -4.31 3.61 -1.62
CA GLU A 68 -3.18 3.01 -0.95
C GLU A 68 -3.02 3.68 0.41
N LEU A 69 -2.68 2.89 1.42
CA LEU A 69 -2.54 3.36 2.79
C LEU A 69 -1.09 3.19 3.23
N LYS A 70 -0.45 4.27 3.62
CA LYS A 70 0.97 4.27 3.99
C LYS A 70 1.20 5.08 5.26
N PRO A 71 2.25 4.75 6.02
CA PRO A 71 2.62 5.62 7.14
C PRO A 71 3.11 6.97 6.61
N ASN A 72 2.90 7.99 7.42
CA ASN A 72 3.21 9.36 7.01
C ASN A 72 4.69 9.64 7.18
N ASN A 73 5.49 9.17 6.25
CA ASN A 73 6.90 9.50 6.16
C ASN A 73 7.32 9.53 4.70
N PRO A 74 8.41 10.25 4.37
CA PRO A 74 8.77 10.48 2.96
C PRO A 74 9.01 9.22 2.16
N GLN A 75 9.63 8.21 2.76
CA GLN A 75 9.94 6.99 2.03
C GLN A 75 8.68 6.19 1.71
N ALA A 76 7.78 6.07 2.67
CA ALA A 76 6.52 5.37 2.45
C ALA A 76 5.63 6.11 1.46
N ILE A 77 5.62 7.44 1.53
CA ILE A 77 4.86 8.25 0.58
C ILE A 77 5.37 8.03 -0.83
N ALA A 78 6.69 8.04 -1.02
CA ALA A 78 7.27 7.81 -2.34
C ALA A 78 6.90 6.43 -2.89
N ARG A 79 6.95 5.40 -2.03
CA ARG A 79 6.54 4.06 -2.45
C ARG A 79 5.06 4.00 -2.80
N GLY A 80 4.24 4.67 -2.01
CA GLY A 80 2.80 4.71 -2.25
C GLY A 80 2.46 5.38 -3.58
N MET A 81 3.15 6.47 -3.89
CA MET A 81 2.93 7.17 -5.15
C MET A 81 3.33 6.29 -6.34
N ASN A 82 4.46 5.60 -6.23
CA ASN A 82 4.90 4.69 -7.29
C ASN A 82 3.92 3.52 -7.47
N GLN A 83 3.44 2.97 -6.36
CA GLN A 83 2.45 1.91 -6.41
C GLN A 83 1.15 2.37 -7.04
N LEU A 84 0.68 3.56 -6.68
CA LEU A 84 -0.55 4.09 -7.26
C LEU A 84 -0.42 4.31 -8.76
N ASN A 85 0.72 4.80 -9.23
CA ASN A 85 0.93 4.97 -10.67
C ASN A 85 0.84 3.62 -11.38
N ARG A 86 1.44 2.59 -10.81
CA ARG A 86 1.42 1.25 -11.40
C ARG A 86 0.02 0.64 -11.34
N TYR A 87 -0.66 0.80 -10.23
CA TYR A 87 -1.97 0.19 -10.02
C TYR A 87 -3.06 0.88 -10.86
N THR A 88 -3.01 2.20 -10.99
CA THR A 88 -3.99 2.89 -11.82
C THR A 88 -3.81 2.56 -13.29
N SER A 89 -2.57 2.38 -13.74
CA SER A 89 -2.31 1.91 -15.10
C SER A 89 -2.82 0.50 -15.31
N ALA A 90 -2.60 -0.38 -14.35
CA ALA A 90 -3.09 -1.76 -14.42
C ALA A 90 -4.61 -1.79 -14.46
N ALA A 91 -5.26 -0.97 -13.63
CA ALA A 91 -6.71 -0.91 -13.59
C ALA A 91 -7.29 -0.41 -14.92
N SER A 92 -6.65 0.59 -15.50
CA SER A 92 -7.08 1.11 -16.78
C SER A 92 -6.98 0.03 -17.87
N GLN A 93 -5.93 -0.77 -17.84
CA GLN A 93 -5.78 -1.86 -18.83
C GLN A 93 -6.78 -2.98 -18.61
N GLN A 94 -7.06 -3.31 -17.35
CA GLN A 94 -7.96 -4.41 -17.02
C GLN A 94 -9.42 -4.06 -17.18
N PHE A 95 -9.79 -2.86 -16.74
CA PHE A 95 -11.20 -2.49 -16.63
C PHE A 95 -11.61 -1.33 -17.55
N GLY A 96 -10.64 -0.70 -18.21
CA GLY A 96 -10.90 0.44 -19.06
C GLY A 96 -11.08 1.72 -18.27
N GLY A 97 -11.05 2.83 -18.97
CA GLY A 97 -11.28 4.13 -18.39
C GLY A 97 -10.06 4.76 -17.73
N THR A 98 -10.27 5.92 -17.16
CA THR A 98 -9.23 6.67 -16.45
C THR A 98 -9.42 6.44 -14.95
N TRP A 99 -8.36 6.03 -14.28
CA TRP A 99 -8.39 5.71 -12.86
C TRP A 99 -7.61 6.74 -12.05
N LYS A 100 -8.13 7.06 -10.86
CA LYS A 100 -7.52 8.02 -9.98
C LYS A 100 -6.91 7.27 -8.80
N GLY A 101 -5.73 7.69 -8.38
CA GLY A 101 -5.09 7.15 -7.19
C GLY A 101 -5.24 8.10 -6.02
N VAL A 102 -5.51 7.56 -4.85
CA VAL A 102 -5.61 8.32 -3.61
C VAL A 102 -4.70 7.69 -2.58
N LEU A 103 -3.77 8.47 -2.06
CA LEU A 103 -2.87 8.01 -1.02
C LEU A 103 -3.41 8.47 0.33
N LYS A 104 -3.71 7.51 1.20
CA LYS A 104 -4.14 7.78 2.56
C LYS A 104 -2.95 7.58 3.49
N LEU A 105 -2.74 8.50 4.40
CA LEU A 105 -1.61 8.44 5.31
C LEU A 105 -2.08 8.25 6.74
N TYR A 106 -1.31 7.51 7.52
CA TYR A 106 -1.58 7.39 8.95
C TYR A 106 -0.33 7.74 9.74
N ASP A 107 -0.51 8.25 10.94
CA ASP A 107 0.58 8.54 11.86
C ASP A 107 0.84 7.38 12.86
#